data_22c6fd42be78fe51675b429a458eac12
#
_entry.id   22c6fd42be78fe51675b429a458eac12
#
_cell.length_a   1.000
_cell.length_b   1.000
_cell.length_c   1.000
_cell.angle_alpha   90.00
_cell.angle_beta   90.00
_cell.angle_gamma   90.00
#
_symmetry.space_group_name_H-M   'P 1'
#
loop_
_entity.id
_entity.type
_entity.pdbx_description
1 polymer ?
#
loop_
_entity_poly.entity_id
_entity_poly.type
_entity_poly.pdbx_seq_one_letter_code
_entity_poly.pdbx_strand_id
1 'polypeptide(L)'
;DRFQVSKSQAGRLVMTESAAFANEARKDCFKDLGVEKYVIVETLDNETCSLCAQLDGKVYPMSEYQVGVTAPPFHPWCRGTTAPYYEDMQGLGDRFARDVKTGESFNIPKDMTYKDWKARQDGAYGTGTVEKFKNMWYNETADKKQYENYKARLGADAPKSFAAFQQLKYNSEDYKDLTGYYRYKGANPTSDKRFWTAHKAVKALHDEGKIRTTGTLVAPPLGRVAVKANEHAEKRFASRGITLEWTQNIIDNADFALKQRRGTQYAFYTSGGFAVLDNNGEIGTAGQLDERGKLLYDEVMKHVRAK
;
A
#
# COMPACT_ATOMS: atom_id res chain seq x y z
N ASP A 1 -18.34 -28.94 -16.07
CA ASP A 1 -18.56 -27.73 -16.87
C ASP A 1 -18.25 -28.05 -18.35
N ARG A 2 -19.31 -28.10 -19.20
CA ARG A 2 -19.20 -28.54 -20.59
C ARG A 2 -18.27 -27.67 -21.46
N PHE A 3 -18.11 -26.41 -21.10
CA PHE A 3 -17.31 -25.44 -21.86
C PHE A 3 -15.97 -25.09 -21.19
N GLN A 4 -15.65 -25.66 -20.05
CA GLN A 4 -14.41 -25.42 -19.29
C GLN A 4 -14.09 -23.92 -19.05
N VAL A 5 -15.14 -23.10 -18.95
CA VAL A 5 -15.02 -21.66 -18.67
C VAL A 5 -15.35 -21.34 -17.21
N SER A 6 -14.68 -20.35 -16.64
CA SER A 6 -14.97 -19.92 -15.28
C SER A 6 -16.34 -19.24 -15.18
N LYS A 7 -16.98 -19.27 -14.00
CA LYS A 7 -18.23 -18.53 -13.75
C LYS A 7 -18.12 -17.04 -14.10
N SER A 8 -16.97 -16.44 -13.88
CA SER A 8 -16.72 -15.04 -14.24
C SER A 8 -16.70 -14.81 -15.75
N GLN A 9 -16.09 -15.73 -16.53
CA GLN A 9 -16.11 -15.64 -17.99
C GLN A 9 -17.51 -15.83 -18.57
N ALA A 10 -18.27 -16.80 -18.06
CA ALA A 10 -19.66 -17.01 -18.47
C ALA A 10 -20.53 -15.81 -18.09
N GLY A 11 -20.43 -15.30 -16.87
CA GLY A 11 -21.16 -14.12 -16.41
C GLY A 11 -20.83 -12.88 -17.24
N ARG A 12 -19.56 -12.67 -17.59
CA ARG A 12 -19.14 -11.57 -18.45
C ARG A 12 -19.84 -11.61 -19.82
N LEU A 13 -19.85 -12.77 -20.44
CA LEU A 13 -20.52 -12.94 -21.74
C LEU A 13 -22.02 -12.64 -21.61
N VAL A 14 -22.71 -13.33 -20.71
CA VAL A 14 -24.16 -13.17 -20.52
C VAL A 14 -24.53 -11.72 -20.25
N MET A 15 -23.85 -11.06 -19.32
CA MET A 15 -24.19 -9.67 -18.96
C MET A 15 -23.92 -8.68 -20.09
N THR A 16 -22.82 -8.88 -20.83
CA THR A 16 -22.47 -7.98 -21.95
C THR A 16 -23.46 -8.14 -23.11
N GLU A 17 -23.77 -9.37 -23.49
CA GLU A 17 -24.73 -9.66 -24.57
C GLU A 17 -26.14 -9.22 -24.19
N SER A 18 -26.58 -9.46 -22.95
CA SER A 18 -27.89 -9.00 -22.49
C SER A 18 -27.99 -7.46 -22.54
N ALA A 19 -26.93 -6.75 -22.18
CA ALA A 19 -26.87 -5.30 -22.29
C ALA A 19 -26.94 -4.83 -23.76
N ALA A 20 -26.25 -5.52 -24.68
CA ALA A 20 -26.29 -5.23 -26.12
C ALA A 20 -27.71 -5.40 -26.68
N PHE A 21 -28.36 -6.54 -26.42
CA PHE A 21 -29.74 -6.80 -26.83
C PHE A 21 -30.72 -5.78 -26.25
N ALA A 22 -30.60 -5.44 -24.99
CA ALA A 22 -31.46 -4.44 -24.35
C ALA A 22 -31.31 -3.05 -24.98
N ASN A 23 -30.10 -2.66 -25.39
CA ASN A 23 -29.89 -1.37 -26.05
C ASN A 23 -30.34 -1.39 -27.53
N GLU A 24 -30.22 -2.49 -28.27
CA GLU A 24 -30.80 -2.63 -29.58
C GLU A 24 -32.35 -2.56 -29.53
N ALA A 25 -33.00 -3.29 -28.62
CA ALA A 25 -34.46 -3.20 -28.42
C ALA A 25 -34.91 -1.78 -28.04
N ARG A 26 -34.10 -1.08 -27.25
CA ARG A 26 -34.35 0.33 -26.88
C ARG A 26 -34.26 1.27 -28.09
N LYS A 27 -33.28 1.05 -28.97
CA LYS A 27 -33.14 1.74 -30.25
C LYS A 27 -34.41 1.64 -31.11
N ASP A 28 -34.94 0.42 -31.23
CA ASP A 28 -36.16 0.20 -32.02
C ASP A 28 -37.39 0.89 -31.37
N CYS A 29 -37.51 0.75 -30.05
CA CYS A 29 -38.56 1.50 -29.30
C CYS A 29 -38.43 3.02 -29.49
N PHE A 30 -37.23 3.58 -29.47
CA PHE A 30 -37.02 5.02 -29.67
C PHE A 30 -37.41 5.45 -31.09
N LYS A 31 -37.13 4.62 -32.12
CA LYS A 31 -37.58 4.88 -33.49
C LYS A 31 -39.10 4.89 -33.60
N ASP A 32 -39.77 3.89 -33.01
CA ASP A 32 -41.23 3.78 -33.04
C ASP A 32 -41.93 4.96 -32.35
N LEU A 33 -41.26 5.52 -31.32
CA LEU A 33 -41.73 6.69 -30.58
C LEU A 33 -41.29 8.03 -31.20
N GLY A 34 -40.61 8.02 -32.34
CA GLY A 34 -40.17 9.24 -33.02
C GLY A 34 -39.13 10.05 -32.24
N VAL A 35 -38.33 9.41 -31.42
CA VAL A 35 -37.23 10.06 -30.67
C VAL A 35 -36.17 10.54 -31.66
N GLU A 36 -35.81 11.80 -31.63
CA GLU A 36 -34.82 12.40 -32.51
C GLU A 36 -33.37 12.32 -31.93
N LYS A 37 -33.26 12.46 -30.60
CA LYS A 37 -31.99 12.45 -29.89
C LYS A 37 -32.07 11.53 -28.67
N TYR A 38 -30.94 10.94 -28.28
CA TYR A 38 -30.81 10.17 -27.05
C TYR A 38 -29.59 10.63 -26.25
N VAL A 39 -29.63 10.38 -24.95
CA VAL A 39 -28.52 10.65 -24.01
C VAL A 39 -27.97 9.34 -23.44
N ILE A 40 -26.67 9.28 -23.25
CA ILE A 40 -25.99 8.18 -22.55
C ILE A 40 -26.17 8.38 -21.05
N VAL A 41 -26.62 7.33 -20.36
CA VAL A 41 -26.84 7.32 -18.91
C VAL A 41 -26.02 6.21 -18.27
N GLU A 42 -25.03 6.58 -17.48
CA GLU A 42 -24.17 5.67 -16.77
C GLU A 42 -24.54 5.56 -15.29
N THR A 43 -24.06 4.52 -14.61
CA THR A 43 -24.25 4.38 -13.16
C THR A 43 -23.33 5.35 -12.43
N LEU A 44 -23.87 6.10 -11.46
CA LEU A 44 -23.09 7.05 -10.67
C LEU A 44 -22.59 6.39 -9.38
N ASP A 45 -21.48 5.67 -9.50
CA ASP A 45 -20.80 4.99 -8.41
C ASP A 45 -19.28 4.83 -8.67
N ASN A 46 -18.55 4.27 -7.71
CA ASN A 46 -17.11 4.04 -7.80
C ASN A 46 -16.72 2.88 -8.73
N GLU A 47 -17.69 2.09 -9.22
CA GLU A 47 -17.42 0.96 -10.13
C GLU A 47 -17.46 1.40 -11.61
N THR A 48 -18.00 2.57 -11.91
CA THR A 48 -18.08 3.09 -13.29
C THR A 48 -16.69 3.41 -13.81
N CYS A 49 -16.31 2.79 -14.94
CA CYS A 49 -14.99 2.96 -15.53
C CYS A 49 -14.78 4.37 -16.10
N SER A 50 -13.54 4.71 -16.42
CA SER A 50 -13.19 6.06 -16.93
C SER A 50 -13.82 6.36 -18.29
N LEU A 51 -13.98 5.34 -19.15
CA LEU A 51 -14.63 5.52 -20.45
C LEU A 51 -16.12 5.87 -20.29
N CYS A 52 -16.86 5.07 -19.53
CA CYS A 52 -18.28 5.32 -19.23
C CYS A 52 -18.50 6.66 -18.51
N ALA A 53 -17.63 6.98 -17.54
CA ALA A 53 -17.66 8.26 -16.84
C ALA A 53 -17.52 9.49 -17.77
N GLN A 54 -16.74 9.35 -18.87
CA GLN A 54 -16.57 10.41 -19.87
C GLN A 54 -17.74 10.50 -20.87
N LEU A 55 -18.48 9.41 -21.03
CA LEU A 55 -19.61 9.32 -21.96
C LEU A 55 -20.94 9.71 -21.30
N ASP A 56 -21.04 9.65 -19.99
CA ASP A 56 -22.25 9.99 -19.25
C ASP A 56 -22.73 11.42 -19.56
N GLY A 57 -24.01 11.55 -19.91
CA GLY A 57 -24.62 12.81 -20.28
C GLY A 57 -24.37 13.24 -21.73
N LYS A 58 -23.62 12.51 -22.55
CA LYS A 58 -23.45 12.84 -23.96
C LYS A 58 -24.71 12.55 -24.75
N VAL A 59 -25.11 13.53 -25.57
CA VAL A 59 -26.28 13.48 -26.43
C VAL A 59 -25.87 13.22 -27.86
N TYR A 60 -26.59 12.29 -28.52
CA TYR A 60 -26.40 11.94 -29.92
C TYR A 60 -27.71 11.93 -30.68
N PRO A 61 -27.72 12.23 -32.00
CA PRO A 61 -28.89 12.02 -32.85
C PRO A 61 -29.19 10.53 -33.03
N MET A 62 -30.43 10.15 -33.19
CA MET A 62 -30.81 8.75 -33.44
C MET A 62 -30.20 8.15 -34.72
N SER A 63 -29.85 8.97 -35.70
CA SER A 63 -29.12 8.53 -36.90
C SER A 63 -27.73 7.95 -36.60
N GLU A 64 -27.12 8.31 -35.46
CA GLU A 64 -25.82 7.82 -35.02
C GLU A 64 -25.93 6.70 -34.00
N TYR A 65 -27.14 6.18 -33.68
CA TYR A 65 -27.27 5.14 -32.67
C TYR A 65 -26.67 3.83 -33.11
N GLN A 66 -25.52 3.50 -32.53
CA GLN A 66 -24.75 2.28 -32.81
C GLN A 66 -24.28 1.66 -31.49
N VAL A 67 -24.82 0.48 -31.16
CA VAL A 67 -24.41 -0.28 -29.98
C VAL A 67 -22.94 -0.64 -30.07
N GLY A 68 -22.23 -0.41 -28.97
CA GLY A 68 -20.77 -0.60 -28.87
C GLY A 68 -19.93 0.60 -29.32
N VAL A 69 -20.52 1.64 -29.93
CA VAL A 69 -19.81 2.82 -30.45
C VAL A 69 -20.36 4.11 -29.84
N THR A 70 -21.60 4.44 -30.10
CA THR A 70 -22.30 5.64 -29.58
C THR A 70 -23.37 5.29 -28.55
N ALA A 71 -23.68 4.00 -28.37
CA ALA A 71 -24.60 3.49 -27.34
C ALA A 71 -23.96 2.28 -26.62
N PRO A 72 -24.24 2.08 -25.31
CA PRO A 72 -23.72 0.94 -24.55
C PRO A 72 -24.17 -0.42 -25.11
N PRO A 73 -23.43 -1.52 -24.81
CA PRO A 73 -22.26 -1.60 -23.93
C PRO A 73 -20.96 -1.23 -24.67
N PHE A 74 -20.11 -0.40 -24.04
CA PHE A 74 -18.83 0.03 -24.61
C PHE A 74 -17.67 -0.92 -24.27
N HIS A 75 -17.87 -1.82 -23.33
CA HIS A 75 -16.89 -2.80 -22.85
C HIS A 75 -17.59 -3.95 -22.12
N PRO A 76 -16.92 -5.08 -21.88
CA PRO A 76 -17.44 -6.14 -21.01
C PRO A 76 -17.90 -5.60 -19.64
N TRP A 77 -19.02 -6.12 -19.13
CA TRP A 77 -19.64 -5.67 -17.87
C TRP A 77 -20.11 -4.21 -17.86
N CYS A 78 -20.33 -3.60 -19.03
CA CYS A 78 -20.88 -2.25 -19.11
C CYS A 78 -22.29 -2.22 -18.50
N ARG A 79 -22.56 -1.22 -17.65
CA ARG A 79 -23.85 -1.02 -16.98
C ARG A 79 -24.60 0.19 -17.52
N GLY A 80 -24.03 0.85 -18.52
CA GLY A 80 -24.60 2.01 -19.18
C GLY A 80 -25.88 1.68 -19.95
N THR A 81 -26.69 2.69 -20.11
CA THR A 81 -27.93 2.63 -20.88
C THR A 81 -28.14 3.93 -21.66
N THR A 82 -29.24 4.03 -22.43
CA THR A 82 -29.63 5.25 -23.09
C THR A 82 -31.02 5.68 -22.65
N ALA A 83 -31.31 6.97 -22.74
CA ALA A 83 -32.65 7.55 -22.51
C ALA A 83 -32.97 8.52 -23.63
N PRO A 84 -34.28 8.75 -23.95
CA PRO A 84 -34.67 9.80 -24.86
C PRO A 84 -34.21 11.16 -24.34
N TYR A 85 -33.79 12.02 -25.26
CA TYR A 85 -33.37 13.37 -24.91
C TYR A 85 -34.33 14.39 -25.57
N TYR A 86 -34.92 15.21 -24.72
CA TYR A 86 -35.81 16.31 -25.11
C TYR A 86 -35.29 17.60 -24.49
N GLU A 87 -35.15 18.67 -25.29
CA GLU A 87 -34.57 19.95 -24.84
C GLU A 87 -35.47 20.67 -23.82
N ASP A 88 -36.75 20.55 -23.97
CA ASP A 88 -37.78 21.15 -23.11
C ASP A 88 -37.98 20.40 -21.78
N MET A 89 -37.43 19.20 -21.63
CA MET A 89 -37.54 18.36 -20.44
C MET A 89 -36.25 18.27 -19.61
N GLN A 90 -35.31 19.18 -19.85
CA GLN A 90 -34.07 19.19 -19.07
C GLN A 90 -34.32 19.58 -17.62
N GLY A 91 -33.65 18.91 -16.69
CA GLY A 91 -33.80 19.13 -15.24
C GLY A 91 -35.08 18.55 -14.62
N LEU A 92 -35.95 17.91 -15.42
CA LEU A 92 -37.15 17.24 -14.90
C LEU A 92 -36.88 15.79 -14.54
N GLY A 93 -37.15 15.42 -13.27
CA GLY A 93 -37.00 14.07 -12.75
C GLY A 93 -35.67 13.84 -12.09
N ASP A 94 -35.52 12.64 -11.52
CA ASP A 94 -34.39 12.22 -10.74
C ASP A 94 -33.69 10.99 -11.35
N ARG A 95 -32.42 10.83 -11.00
CA ARG A 95 -31.66 9.58 -11.19
C ARG A 95 -31.02 9.16 -9.88
N PHE A 96 -30.70 7.88 -9.76
CA PHE A 96 -30.02 7.33 -8.59
C PHE A 96 -28.50 7.47 -8.72
N ALA A 97 -27.88 7.83 -7.59
CA ALA A 97 -26.45 7.77 -7.40
C ALA A 97 -26.13 6.99 -6.12
N ARG A 98 -24.92 6.49 -6.01
CA ARG A 98 -24.42 5.89 -4.77
C ARG A 98 -23.41 6.80 -4.10
N ASP A 99 -23.52 6.88 -2.78
CA ASP A 99 -22.48 7.49 -1.97
C ASP A 99 -21.20 6.67 -2.04
N VAL A 100 -20.07 7.32 -2.34
CA VAL A 100 -18.79 6.64 -2.57
C VAL A 100 -18.25 5.95 -1.33
N LYS A 101 -18.62 6.45 -0.14
CA LYS A 101 -18.10 5.95 1.14
C LYS A 101 -19.04 4.96 1.81
N THR A 102 -20.34 5.23 1.82
CA THR A 102 -21.35 4.38 2.47
C THR A 102 -21.93 3.33 1.54
N GLY A 103 -21.89 3.56 0.22
CA GLY A 103 -22.55 2.72 -0.79
C GLY A 103 -24.08 2.89 -0.84
N GLU A 104 -24.66 3.77 -0.02
CA GLU A 104 -26.09 4.03 0.02
C GLU A 104 -26.56 4.77 -1.23
N SER A 105 -27.74 4.39 -1.74
CA SER A 105 -28.34 5.02 -2.90
C SER A 105 -29.14 6.26 -2.48
N PHE A 106 -29.02 7.32 -3.28
CA PHE A 106 -29.77 8.55 -3.09
C PHE A 106 -30.19 9.18 -4.43
N ASN A 107 -31.22 10.01 -4.41
CA ASN A 107 -31.70 10.71 -5.60
C ASN A 107 -30.92 11.98 -5.86
N ILE A 108 -30.67 12.23 -7.14
CA ILE A 108 -30.06 13.46 -7.66
C ILE A 108 -30.83 13.94 -8.90
N PRO A 109 -30.67 15.20 -9.31
CA PRO A 109 -31.23 15.68 -10.56
C PRO A 109 -30.84 14.81 -11.75
N LYS A 110 -31.78 14.56 -12.65
CA LYS A 110 -31.61 13.68 -13.81
C LYS A 110 -30.45 14.10 -14.72
N ASP A 111 -30.21 15.40 -14.84
CA ASP A 111 -29.17 16.03 -15.66
C ASP A 111 -27.78 16.04 -15.01
N MET A 112 -27.65 15.69 -13.73
CA MET A 112 -26.37 15.59 -13.06
C MET A 112 -25.52 14.46 -13.70
N THR A 113 -24.35 14.80 -14.22
CA THR A 113 -23.44 13.85 -14.87
C THR A 113 -22.53 13.15 -13.84
N TYR A 114 -21.82 12.11 -14.29
CA TYR A 114 -20.76 11.46 -13.48
C TYR A 114 -19.71 12.46 -12.99
N LYS A 115 -19.34 13.43 -13.83
CA LYS A 115 -18.40 14.49 -13.46
C LYS A 115 -18.92 15.33 -12.29
N ASP A 116 -20.20 15.71 -12.33
CA ASP A 116 -20.85 16.51 -11.29
C ASP A 116 -21.01 15.70 -9.98
N TRP A 117 -21.44 14.44 -10.10
CA TRP A 117 -21.48 13.51 -8.97
C TRP A 117 -20.11 13.35 -8.31
N LYS A 118 -19.06 13.14 -9.13
CA LYS A 118 -17.69 13.02 -8.63
C LYS A 118 -17.24 14.28 -7.88
N ALA A 119 -17.51 15.45 -8.44
CA ALA A 119 -17.19 16.73 -7.80
C ALA A 119 -17.93 16.90 -6.47
N ARG A 120 -19.20 16.50 -6.41
CA ARG A 120 -20.02 16.51 -5.18
C ARG A 120 -19.44 15.57 -4.11
N GLN A 121 -19.07 14.34 -4.48
CA GLN A 121 -18.46 13.37 -3.55
C GLN A 121 -17.08 13.85 -3.06
N ASP A 122 -16.25 14.36 -3.96
CA ASP A 122 -14.93 14.91 -3.62
C ASP A 122 -15.08 16.19 -2.74
N GLY A 123 -16.12 16.98 -2.94
CA GLY A 123 -16.43 18.13 -2.07
C GLY A 123 -16.88 17.72 -0.66
N ALA A 124 -17.64 16.63 -0.54
CA ALA A 124 -18.13 16.14 0.75
C ALA A 124 -17.03 15.42 1.58
N TYR A 125 -16.13 14.71 0.92
CA TYR A 125 -15.18 13.79 1.58
C TYR A 125 -13.70 14.13 1.35
N GLY A 126 -13.40 15.17 0.59
CA GLY A 126 -12.06 15.60 0.22
C GLY A 126 -11.67 15.18 -1.20
N THR A 127 -10.87 16.02 -1.86
CA THR A 127 -10.42 15.83 -3.25
C THR A 127 -9.74 14.49 -3.45
N GLY A 128 -10.13 13.77 -4.50
CA GLY A 128 -9.55 12.47 -4.86
C GLY A 128 -10.17 11.29 -4.11
N THR A 129 -11.20 11.50 -3.29
CA THR A 129 -11.85 10.41 -2.53
C THR A 129 -12.47 9.38 -3.46
N VAL A 130 -13.16 9.79 -4.53
CA VAL A 130 -13.74 8.87 -5.50
C VAL A 130 -12.68 7.94 -6.12
N GLU A 131 -11.54 8.50 -6.51
CA GLU A 131 -10.43 7.70 -7.09
C GLU A 131 -9.82 6.73 -6.07
N LYS A 132 -9.70 7.13 -4.80
CA LYS A 132 -9.20 6.25 -3.74
C LYS A 132 -10.13 5.04 -3.54
N PHE A 133 -11.43 5.25 -3.40
CA PHE A 133 -12.39 4.15 -3.24
C PHE A 133 -12.49 3.27 -4.49
N LYS A 134 -12.38 3.87 -5.69
CA LYS A 134 -12.29 3.15 -6.95
C LYS A 134 -11.07 2.24 -6.98
N ASN A 135 -9.90 2.74 -6.60
CA ASN A 135 -8.67 1.95 -6.51
C ASN A 135 -8.78 0.83 -5.47
N MET A 136 -9.41 1.08 -4.31
CA MET A 136 -9.67 0.05 -3.31
C MET A 136 -10.53 -1.08 -3.86
N TRP A 137 -11.57 -0.77 -4.64
CA TRP A 137 -12.45 -1.76 -5.26
C TRP A 137 -11.73 -2.56 -6.36
N TYR A 138 -11.07 -1.88 -7.31
CA TYR A 138 -10.37 -2.53 -8.42
C TYR A 138 -9.21 -3.43 -7.96
N ASN A 139 -8.54 -3.05 -6.90
CA ASN A 139 -7.38 -3.78 -6.38
C ASN A 139 -7.73 -4.77 -5.27
N GLU A 140 -9.01 -4.97 -4.93
CA GLU A 140 -9.43 -5.75 -3.76
C GLU A 140 -8.77 -7.13 -3.68
N THR A 141 -8.76 -7.88 -4.78
CA THR A 141 -8.16 -9.21 -4.84
C THR A 141 -6.65 -9.19 -4.63
N ALA A 142 -5.96 -8.23 -5.27
CA ALA A 142 -4.52 -8.05 -5.12
C ALA A 142 -4.16 -7.57 -3.70
N ASP A 143 -4.98 -6.68 -3.14
CA ASP A 143 -4.83 -6.15 -1.80
C ASP A 143 -5.06 -7.23 -0.73
N LYS A 144 -6.04 -8.11 -0.90
CA LYS A 144 -6.25 -9.27 -0.02
C LYS A 144 -5.01 -10.15 0.03
N LYS A 145 -4.46 -10.52 -1.14
CA LYS A 145 -3.22 -11.30 -1.21
C LYS A 145 -2.04 -10.56 -0.56
N GLN A 146 -1.94 -9.27 -0.79
CA GLN A 146 -0.90 -8.44 -0.17
C GLN A 146 -1.07 -8.41 1.36
N TYR A 147 -2.28 -8.18 1.86
CA TYR A 147 -2.60 -8.18 3.29
C TYR A 147 -2.22 -9.50 3.98
N GLU A 148 -2.55 -10.65 3.38
CA GLU A 148 -2.15 -11.96 3.93
C GLU A 148 -0.62 -12.10 4.01
N ASN A 149 0.13 -11.60 3.03
CA ASN A 149 1.59 -11.58 3.09
C ASN A 149 2.11 -10.68 4.24
N TYR A 150 1.47 -9.53 4.46
CA TYR A 150 1.82 -8.64 5.57
C TYR A 150 1.51 -9.28 6.91
N LYS A 151 0.34 -9.90 7.04
CA LYS A 151 -0.08 -10.63 8.24
C LYS A 151 0.86 -11.78 8.57
N ALA A 152 1.22 -12.59 7.58
CA ALA A 152 2.14 -13.71 7.75
C ALA A 152 3.54 -13.26 8.22
N ARG A 153 4.05 -12.13 7.72
CA ARG A 153 5.40 -11.64 8.07
C ARG A 153 5.44 -10.81 9.35
N LEU A 154 4.46 -9.95 9.56
CA LEU A 154 4.45 -8.98 10.67
C LEU A 154 3.72 -9.49 11.90
N GLY A 155 2.89 -10.54 11.78
CA GLY A 155 2.12 -11.09 12.91
C GLY A 155 1.22 -10.04 13.56
N ALA A 156 1.38 -9.83 14.86
CA ALA A 156 0.59 -8.87 15.63
C ALA A 156 0.82 -7.40 15.22
N ASP A 157 1.93 -7.10 14.56
CA ASP A 157 2.26 -5.73 14.08
C ASP A 157 1.57 -5.40 12.73
N ALA A 158 0.93 -6.38 12.09
CA ALA A 158 0.13 -6.14 10.88
C ALA A 158 -1.16 -5.36 11.21
N PRO A 159 -1.75 -4.64 10.23
CA PRO A 159 -3.07 -4.04 10.40
C PRO A 159 -4.10 -5.08 10.86
N LYS A 160 -4.98 -4.71 11.80
CA LYS A 160 -5.91 -5.64 12.48
C LYS A 160 -6.95 -6.27 11.54
N SER A 161 -7.27 -5.62 10.42
CA SER A 161 -8.23 -6.10 9.44
C SER A 161 -7.81 -5.72 8.02
N PHE A 162 -8.37 -6.40 7.03
CA PHE A 162 -8.20 -6.05 5.61
C PHE A 162 -8.65 -4.61 5.32
N ALA A 163 -9.79 -4.20 5.88
CA ALA A 163 -10.27 -2.83 5.73
C ALA A 163 -9.29 -1.79 6.30
N ALA A 164 -8.70 -2.06 7.48
CA ALA A 164 -7.67 -1.21 8.07
C ALA A 164 -6.41 -1.15 7.19
N PHE A 165 -6.02 -2.26 6.57
CA PHE A 165 -4.91 -2.30 5.61
C PHE A 165 -5.18 -1.44 4.37
N GLN A 166 -6.37 -1.54 3.77
CA GLN A 166 -6.74 -0.72 2.62
C GLN A 166 -6.82 0.77 2.99
N GLN A 167 -7.42 1.11 4.13
CA GLN A 167 -7.44 2.50 4.62
C GLN A 167 -6.03 3.07 4.78
N LEU A 168 -5.13 2.30 5.37
CA LEU A 168 -3.74 2.70 5.51
C LEU A 168 -3.07 2.88 4.14
N LYS A 169 -3.28 1.93 3.22
CA LYS A 169 -2.66 1.92 1.89
C LYS A 169 -3.06 3.11 1.02
N TYR A 170 -4.32 3.49 1.04
CA TYR A 170 -4.87 4.51 0.13
C TYR A 170 -5.07 5.88 0.77
N ASN A 171 -5.08 5.97 2.11
CA ASN A 171 -5.45 7.18 2.82
C ASN A 171 -4.43 7.68 3.86
N SER A 172 -3.27 7.01 4.02
CA SER A 172 -2.30 7.39 5.05
C SER A 172 -0.86 7.38 4.54
N GLU A 173 -0.10 8.38 4.95
CA GLU A 173 1.36 8.41 4.77
C GLU A 173 2.07 7.27 5.55
N ASP A 174 1.43 6.75 6.61
CA ASP A 174 1.96 5.65 7.42
C ASP A 174 2.12 4.34 6.64
N TYR A 175 1.50 4.24 5.46
CA TYR A 175 1.72 3.09 4.57
C TYR A 175 3.17 2.95 4.13
N LYS A 176 3.88 4.07 3.98
CA LYS A 176 5.32 4.07 3.67
C LYS A 176 6.11 3.43 4.82
N ASP A 177 5.77 3.77 6.06
CA ASP A 177 6.40 3.19 7.25
C ASP A 177 6.10 1.69 7.38
N LEU A 178 4.84 1.28 7.20
CA LEU A 178 4.43 -0.12 7.20
C LEU A 178 5.19 -0.93 6.14
N THR A 179 5.33 -0.38 4.92
CA THR A 179 6.07 -1.01 3.83
C THR A 179 7.57 -1.11 4.15
N GLY A 180 8.13 -0.08 4.75
CA GLY A 180 9.52 -0.06 5.25
C GLY A 180 9.73 -1.15 6.28
N TYR A 181 8.86 -1.24 7.28
CA TYR A 181 8.92 -2.27 8.30
C TYR A 181 8.76 -3.69 7.73
N TYR A 182 7.85 -3.90 6.80
CA TYR A 182 7.67 -5.19 6.13
C TYR A 182 8.95 -5.67 5.45
N ARG A 183 9.67 -4.77 4.74
CA ARG A 183 10.97 -5.08 4.10
C ARG A 183 12.05 -5.35 5.13
N TYR A 184 12.12 -4.49 6.15
CA TYR A 184 13.08 -4.62 7.25
C TYR A 184 12.91 -5.96 7.98
N LYS A 185 11.69 -6.34 8.35
CA LYS A 185 11.37 -7.61 9.03
C LYS A 185 11.72 -8.83 8.17
N GLY A 186 11.51 -8.74 6.84
CA GLY A 186 11.91 -9.79 5.90
C GLY A 186 13.42 -10.02 5.84
N ALA A 187 14.21 -8.96 5.93
CA ALA A 187 15.66 -9.03 5.93
C ALA A 187 16.26 -9.35 7.32
N ASN A 188 15.49 -9.13 8.40
CA ASN A 188 15.93 -9.28 9.79
C ASN A 188 14.83 -9.95 10.64
N PRO A 189 14.60 -11.27 10.47
CA PRO A 189 13.43 -11.97 11.05
C PRO A 189 13.37 -11.96 12.57
N THR A 190 14.51 -11.89 13.26
CA THR A 190 14.61 -11.86 14.73
C THR A 190 14.30 -10.48 15.32
N SER A 191 14.36 -9.41 14.51
CA SER A 191 14.09 -8.04 14.95
C SER A 191 12.60 -7.72 14.87
N ASP A 192 12.07 -7.09 15.91
CA ASP A 192 10.67 -6.65 16.00
C ASP A 192 10.51 -5.14 15.65
N LYS A 193 9.29 -4.61 15.83
CA LYS A 193 8.97 -3.23 15.52
C LYS A 193 9.76 -2.21 16.36
N ARG A 194 10.20 -2.57 17.56
CA ARG A 194 11.03 -1.71 18.42
C ARG A 194 12.37 -1.45 17.73
N PHE A 195 13.00 -2.47 17.17
CA PHE A 195 14.24 -2.35 16.39
C PHE A 195 14.05 -1.55 15.10
N TRP A 196 12.91 -1.68 14.43
CA TRP A 196 12.58 -0.82 13.28
C TRP A 196 12.48 0.65 13.65
N THR A 197 11.81 0.96 14.77
CA THR A 197 11.67 2.33 15.27
C THR A 197 13.03 2.91 15.66
N ALA A 198 13.83 2.14 16.40
CA ALA A 198 15.19 2.52 16.74
C ALA A 198 16.08 2.70 15.49
N HIS A 199 15.93 1.85 14.48
CA HIS A 199 16.67 1.98 13.21
C HIS A 199 16.38 3.32 12.51
N LYS A 200 15.13 3.77 12.49
CA LYS A 200 14.77 5.08 11.92
C LYS A 200 15.40 6.23 12.72
N ALA A 201 15.36 6.16 14.06
CA ALA A 201 15.96 7.17 14.93
C ALA A 201 17.48 7.26 14.75
N VAL A 202 18.17 6.11 14.69
CA VAL A 202 19.61 6.04 14.42
C VAL A 202 19.94 6.62 13.05
N LYS A 203 19.14 6.32 12.04
CA LYS A 203 19.32 6.90 10.71
C LYS A 203 19.17 8.42 10.74
N ALA A 204 18.20 8.97 11.44
CA ALA A 204 18.03 10.41 11.60
C ALA A 204 19.25 11.07 12.27
N LEU A 205 19.77 10.49 13.36
CA LEU A 205 20.99 10.98 14.03
C LEU A 205 22.21 10.97 13.10
N HIS A 206 22.32 9.95 12.25
CA HIS A 206 23.39 9.87 11.25
C HIS A 206 23.25 10.96 10.18
N ASP A 207 22.02 11.14 9.64
CA ASP A 207 21.74 12.13 8.61
C ASP A 207 21.97 13.57 9.12
N GLU A 208 21.77 13.81 10.44
CA GLU A 208 22.10 15.04 11.14
C GLU A 208 23.60 15.19 11.50
N GLY A 209 24.44 14.22 11.18
CA GLY A 209 25.88 14.24 11.48
C GLY A 209 26.24 14.04 12.96
N LYS A 210 25.27 13.72 13.82
CA LYS A 210 25.47 13.52 15.26
C LYS A 210 26.24 12.23 15.59
N ILE A 211 26.06 11.21 14.76
CA ILE A 211 26.80 9.94 14.86
C ILE A 211 27.51 9.61 13.54
N ARG A 212 28.57 8.79 13.62
CA ARG A 212 29.34 8.37 12.42
C ARG A 212 29.03 6.94 11.99
N THR A 213 28.51 6.13 12.88
CA THR A 213 28.30 4.70 12.67
C THR A 213 27.07 4.49 11.77
N THR A 214 27.25 3.71 10.70
CA THR A 214 26.20 3.34 9.75
C THR A 214 25.90 1.86 9.85
N GLY A 215 24.69 1.47 9.44
CA GLY A 215 24.29 0.07 9.38
C GLY A 215 22.79 -0.11 9.62
N THR A 216 22.30 -1.33 9.40
CA THR A 216 20.94 -1.68 9.77
C THR A 216 20.93 -2.14 11.22
N LEU A 217 20.20 -1.42 12.07
CA LEU A 217 20.01 -1.82 13.47
C LEU A 217 19.18 -3.11 13.51
N VAL A 218 19.66 -4.09 14.26
CA VAL A 218 19.00 -5.41 14.39
C VAL A 218 19.11 -5.92 15.82
N ALA A 219 18.22 -6.85 16.19
CA ALA A 219 18.43 -7.68 17.38
C ALA A 219 19.75 -8.45 17.23
N PRO A 220 20.49 -8.69 18.32
CA PRO A 220 21.72 -9.47 18.24
C PRO A 220 21.44 -10.80 17.56
N PRO A 221 22.32 -11.25 16.64
CA PRO A 221 22.18 -12.57 16.03
C PRO A 221 22.15 -13.66 17.10
N LEU A 222 21.25 -14.62 16.93
CA LEU A 222 21.16 -15.79 17.82
C LEU A 222 22.35 -16.71 17.57
N GLY A 223 23.05 -17.10 18.62
CA GLY A 223 24.16 -18.03 18.59
C GLY A 223 25.48 -17.39 19.09
N ARG A 224 26.27 -18.15 19.82
CA ARG A 224 27.59 -17.72 20.27
C ARG A 224 28.54 -17.70 19.07
N VAL A 225 28.99 -16.52 18.71
CA VAL A 225 30.10 -16.36 17.75
C VAL A 225 31.38 -16.33 18.56
N ALA A 226 32.22 -17.35 18.40
CA ALA A 226 33.55 -17.36 19.05
C ALA A 226 34.45 -16.28 18.42
N VAL A 227 34.98 -15.39 19.26
CA VAL A 227 35.89 -14.33 18.80
C VAL A 227 37.20 -14.94 18.40
N LYS A 228 37.66 -14.63 17.18
CA LYS A 228 39.00 -14.96 16.68
C LYS A 228 39.78 -13.66 16.56
N ALA A 229 40.89 -13.58 17.25
CA ALA A 229 41.83 -12.49 17.07
C ALA A 229 42.83 -12.82 15.94
N ASN A 230 43.19 -11.82 15.18
CA ASN A 230 44.33 -11.85 14.33
C ASN A 230 45.49 -11.07 15.02
N GLU A 231 46.73 -11.29 14.57
CA GLU A 231 47.92 -10.69 15.16
C GLU A 231 47.85 -9.14 15.23
N HIS A 232 47.21 -8.52 14.26
CA HIS A 232 47.01 -7.06 14.22
C HIS A 232 46.01 -6.57 15.28
N ALA A 233 44.94 -7.30 15.51
CA ALA A 233 43.97 -7.00 16.55
C ALA A 233 44.56 -7.19 17.94
N GLU A 234 45.32 -8.25 18.18
CA GLU A 234 45.99 -8.52 19.48
C GLU A 234 46.92 -7.39 19.90
N LYS A 235 47.77 -6.90 18.99
CA LYS A 235 48.68 -5.77 19.26
C LYS A 235 47.92 -4.48 19.60
N ARG A 236 46.82 -4.19 18.93
CA ARG A 236 46.00 -2.99 19.16
C ARG A 236 45.20 -3.09 20.46
N PHE A 237 44.75 -4.26 20.82
CA PHE A 237 43.96 -4.46 22.04
C PHE A 237 44.81 -4.40 23.30
N ALA A 238 45.97 -5.00 23.28
CA ALA A 238 46.94 -4.92 24.38
C ALA A 238 47.25 -3.46 24.77
N SER A 239 47.43 -2.57 23.77
CA SER A 239 47.72 -1.16 24.01
C SER A 239 46.51 -0.37 24.60
N ARG A 240 45.29 -0.94 24.58
CA ARG A 240 44.07 -0.32 25.06
C ARG A 240 43.46 -1.01 26.28
N GLY A 241 44.13 -2.03 26.83
CA GLY A 241 43.63 -2.83 27.94
C GLY A 241 42.39 -3.68 27.58
N ILE A 242 42.19 -4.01 26.30
CA ILE A 242 41.07 -4.82 25.81
C ILE A 242 41.53 -6.26 25.70
N THR A 243 40.79 -7.20 26.29
CA THR A 243 41.04 -8.64 26.21
C THR A 243 40.03 -9.32 25.28
N LEU A 244 40.38 -10.51 24.79
CA LEU A 244 39.45 -11.35 24.03
C LEU A 244 38.22 -11.73 24.86
N GLU A 245 38.41 -12.01 26.14
CA GLU A 245 37.35 -12.32 27.09
C GLU A 245 36.37 -11.15 27.23
N TRP A 246 36.89 -9.94 27.40
CA TRP A 246 36.05 -8.72 27.43
C TRP A 246 35.27 -8.55 26.14
N THR A 247 35.91 -8.77 25.00
CA THR A 247 35.28 -8.67 23.69
C THR A 247 34.20 -9.73 23.51
N GLN A 248 34.46 -10.98 23.93
CA GLN A 248 33.45 -12.04 23.90
C GLN A 248 32.23 -11.69 24.79
N ASN A 249 32.51 -11.11 25.98
CA ASN A 249 31.45 -10.67 26.87
C ASN A 249 30.55 -9.57 26.26
N ILE A 250 31.13 -8.62 25.49
CA ILE A 250 30.32 -7.61 24.75
C ILE A 250 29.40 -8.29 23.75
N ILE A 251 29.85 -9.32 23.05
CA ILE A 251 29.08 -10.03 22.03
C ILE A 251 27.97 -10.88 22.66
N ASP A 252 28.32 -11.62 23.70
CA ASP A 252 27.39 -12.53 24.38
C ASP A 252 26.25 -11.79 25.10
N ASN A 253 26.49 -10.54 25.53
CA ASN A 253 25.56 -9.70 26.24
C ASN A 253 25.09 -8.47 25.45
N ALA A 254 25.23 -8.48 24.13
CA ALA A 254 24.84 -7.34 23.30
C ALA A 254 23.35 -7.03 23.43
N ASP A 255 23.03 -5.77 23.68
CA ASP A 255 21.65 -5.25 23.68
C ASP A 255 21.11 -5.12 22.26
N PHE A 256 21.98 -4.77 21.29
CA PHE A 256 21.67 -4.70 19.87
C PHE A 256 22.94 -4.87 19.01
N ALA A 257 22.73 -5.02 17.70
CA ALA A 257 23.81 -5.00 16.73
C ALA A 257 23.51 -4.09 15.53
N LEU A 258 24.55 -3.56 14.89
CA LEU A 258 24.48 -2.90 13.60
C LEU A 258 25.04 -3.82 12.54
N LYS A 259 24.20 -4.23 11.60
CA LYS A 259 24.55 -5.01 10.43
C LYS A 259 25.17 -4.08 9.38
N GLN A 260 26.45 -4.26 9.08
CA GLN A 260 27.26 -3.39 8.23
C GLN A 260 27.75 -4.13 6.97
N ARG A 261 28.36 -3.39 6.04
CA ARG A 261 28.99 -3.94 4.82
C ARG A 261 28.12 -4.99 4.10
N ARG A 262 26.83 -4.66 3.85
CA ARG A 262 25.86 -5.56 3.21
C ARG A 262 25.65 -6.89 3.98
N GLY A 263 25.89 -6.89 5.28
CA GLY A 263 25.66 -8.05 6.14
C GLY A 263 26.86 -8.99 6.31
N THR A 264 28.06 -8.57 5.90
CA THR A 264 29.29 -9.33 6.13
C THR A 264 29.98 -8.96 7.45
N GLN A 265 29.48 -7.95 8.17
CA GLN A 265 30.05 -7.46 9.41
C GLN A 265 28.96 -7.01 10.37
N TYR A 266 29.14 -7.25 11.67
CA TYR A 266 28.26 -6.82 12.74
C TYR A 266 29.02 -6.05 13.80
N ALA A 267 28.49 -4.90 14.21
CA ALA A 267 28.96 -4.16 15.38
C ALA A 267 27.98 -4.40 16.54
N PHE A 268 28.42 -5.09 17.56
CA PHE A 268 27.68 -5.43 18.78
C PHE A 268 27.86 -4.35 19.81
N TYR A 269 26.81 -4.01 20.55
CA TYR A 269 26.79 -2.93 21.51
C TYR A 269 26.20 -3.35 22.86
N THR A 270 26.89 -2.95 23.92
CA THR A 270 26.41 -2.95 25.31
C THR A 270 26.62 -1.57 25.92
N SER A 271 26.12 -1.32 27.14
CA SER A 271 26.44 -0.10 27.88
C SER A 271 27.95 0.07 28.17
N GLY A 272 28.70 -1.03 28.23
CA GLY A 272 30.14 -1.04 28.54
C GLY A 272 31.04 -0.84 27.33
N GLY A 273 30.54 -0.99 26.10
CA GLY A 273 31.36 -0.87 24.92
C GLY A 273 30.79 -1.50 23.66
N PHE A 274 31.63 -1.63 22.65
CA PHE A 274 31.28 -2.25 21.38
C PHE A 274 32.38 -3.20 20.87
N ALA A 275 31.95 -4.15 20.05
CA ALA A 275 32.84 -5.04 19.31
C ALA A 275 32.33 -5.27 17.88
N VAL A 276 33.24 -5.25 16.91
CA VAL A 276 32.93 -5.44 15.49
C VAL A 276 33.55 -6.72 14.99
N LEU A 277 32.71 -7.65 14.51
CA LEU A 277 33.12 -8.92 13.94
C LEU A 277 32.68 -9.06 12.48
N ASP A 278 33.43 -9.79 11.71
CA ASP A 278 32.97 -10.34 10.43
C ASP A 278 32.13 -11.62 10.63
N ASN A 279 31.63 -12.19 9.52
CA ASN A 279 30.86 -13.44 9.54
C ASN A 279 31.66 -14.69 9.94
N ASN A 280 33.01 -14.62 9.94
CA ASN A 280 33.90 -15.70 10.36
C ASN A 280 34.24 -15.61 11.85
N GLY A 281 33.77 -14.59 12.54
CA GLY A 281 34.10 -14.29 13.93
C GLY A 281 35.42 -13.56 14.10
N GLU A 282 36.05 -13.08 13.03
CA GLU A 282 37.27 -12.29 13.12
C GLU A 282 36.94 -10.87 13.60
N ILE A 283 37.74 -10.43 14.60
CA ILE A 283 37.52 -9.12 15.19
C ILE A 283 38.20 -8.02 14.37
N GLY A 284 37.40 -7.04 13.94
CA GLY A 284 37.88 -5.85 13.26
C GLY A 284 38.34 -4.75 14.23
N THR A 285 37.50 -4.47 15.25
CA THR A 285 37.76 -3.47 16.28
C THR A 285 36.87 -3.70 17.50
N ALA A 286 37.32 -3.23 18.65
CA ALA A 286 36.55 -3.17 19.89
C ALA A 286 36.99 -1.99 20.75
N GLY A 287 36.14 -1.54 21.64
CA GLY A 287 36.47 -0.44 22.54
C GLY A 287 35.28 0.01 23.41
N GLN A 288 35.59 0.91 24.34
CA GLN A 288 34.57 1.63 25.10
C GLN A 288 33.85 2.61 24.20
N LEU A 289 32.62 2.99 24.59
CA LEU A 289 31.83 3.98 23.86
C LEU A 289 32.39 5.40 24.12
N ASP A 290 32.75 6.08 23.03
CA ASP A 290 32.95 7.53 23.05
C ASP A 290 31.59 8.28 23.19
N GLU A 291 31.61 9.61 23.23
CA GLU A 291 30.39 10.41 23.36
C GLU A 291 29.36 10.10 22.27
N ARG A 292 29.81 9.90 21.02
CA ARG A 292 28.92 9.58 19.89
C ARG A 292 28.40 8.15 19.98
N GLY A 293 29.21 7.21 20.47
CA GLY A 293 28.81 5.85 20.74
C GLY A 293 27.79 5.76 21.87
N LYS A 294 27.94 6.57 22.92
CA LYS A 294 26.96 6.69 24.00
C LYS A 294 25.65 7.28 23.49
N LEU A 295 25.69 8.35 22.69
CA LEU A 295 24.50 8.94 22.09
C LEU A 295 23.73 7.91 21.24
N LEU A 296 24.44 7.13 20.42
CA LEU A 296 23.86 6.03 19.65
C LEU A 296 23.19 5.00 20.57
N TYR A 297 23.93 4.53 21.58
CA TYR A 297 23.43 3.52 22.51
C TYR A 297 22.18 3.98 23.24
N ASP A 298 22.22 5.17 23.82
CA ASP A 298 21.10 5.74 24.59
C ASP A 298 19.85 5.93 23.71
N GLU A 299 20.02 6.41 22.48
CA GLU A 299 18.90 6.54 21.55
C GLU A 299 18.25 5.20 21.21
N VAL A 300 19.05 4.17 20.91
CA VAL A 300 18.53 2.83 20.65
C VAL A 300 17.77 2.29 21.86
N MET A 301 18.34 2.44 23.07
CA MET A 301 17.76 1.86 24.28
C MET A 301 16.44 2.52 24.70
N LYS A 302 16.18 3.78 24.33
CA LYS A 302 14.86 4.42 24.50
C LYS A 302 13.74 3.64 23.82
N HIS A 303 14.02 3.04 22.66
CA HIS A 303 13.03 2.32 21.85
C HIS A 303 13.01 0.83 22.16
N VAL A 304 14.17 0.21 22.37
CA VAL A 304 14.27 -1.25 22.53
C VAL A 304 13.84 -1.71 23.93
N ARG A 305 14.11 -0.92 24.98
CA ARG A 305 13.67 -1.21 26.36
C ARG A 305 12.25 -0.76 26.70
N ALA A 306 11.62 0.05 25.88
CA ALA A 306 10.22 0.43 26.09
C ALA A 306 9.33 -0.84 26.08
N LYS A 307 8.63 -1.05 27.21
CA LYS A 307 7.68 -2.17 27.39
C LYS A 307 6.43 -2.00 26.54
#